data_770c08bb9b38b0b4eba1b48e65742397
#
_entry.id   770c08bb9b38b0b4eba1b48e65742397
#
_cell.length_a   1.000
_cell.length_b   1.000
_cell.length_c   1.000
_cell.angle_alpha   90.00
_cell.angle_beta   90.00
_cell.angle_gamma   90.00
#
_symmetry.space_group_name_H-M   'P 1'
#
loop_
_entity.id
_entity.type
_entity.pdbx_description
1 polymer ?
#
loop_
_entity_poly.entity_id
_entity_poly.type
_entity_poly.pdbx_seq_one_letter_code
_entity_poly.pdbx_strand_id
1 'polypeptide(L)'
;MTSYDAVIVGAGPNGLTAAARLAKRGWSVCVLEAADTIGGGCRTTELGVPGVRHDICAAAHPLGAASPAFHALQLDRYGVTWRHSEAVCAHPLDDGDAAFLYRDLAATTAQFSNDHWASLFGPILKRWSAISSTLLGPLLTVPAHPFALASMAPAALPSTTIGRWLRDPRAAALFAGMAGHGIEPIDRPLTSGVALLLGAAGHRVGWPVAEGGSQAIMNGLARIITEHGGTIRTSHPVRSRRDLPTARATLLDTNPAQIATITGYQGRRYRSFRHGPGSCKVDYVLRGPMPWTNPGVRAAATVHLGGVQADILTAQQSVARGTSSALPYVLVTQPAAADPTRRSSSGEPLWAYCHVPSGWAGDVSESIEKQFDRFAPGWRDLVITKHVRTATQLADYNANYIGGDVAGGSLAGLRSVARPGWTTHPYQIPVEGFWLCSASTPPGAGVHGMSGWHAAAAVVKAAKDHGDEWSAN
;
A
#
# COMPACT_ATOMS: atom_id res chain seq x y z
N MET A 1 4.85 24.16 -29.41
CA MET A 1 4.94 23.30 -28.22
C MET A 1 3.67 22.49 -28.16
N THR A 2 3.74 21.18 -27.95
CA THR A 2 2.56 20.31 -27.83
C THR A 2 1.80 20.72 -26.56
N SER A 3 0.53 21.08 -26.68
CA SER A 3 -0.35 21.40 -25.56
C SER A 3 -1.17 20.15 -25.20
N TYR A 4 -1.36 19.91 -23.92
CA TYR A 4 -2.15 18.79 -23.38
C TYR A 4 -3.34 19.31 -22.57
N ASP A 5 -4.40 18.51 -22.47
CA ASP A 5 -5.46 18.79 -21.50
C ASP A 5 -4.96 18.50 -20.08
N ALA A 6 -4.20 17.42 -19.90
CA ALA A 6 -3.62 17.10 -18.62
C ALA A 6 -2.17 16.60 -18.72
N VAL A 7 -1.33 17.06 -17.79
CA VAL A 7 0.00 16.52 -17.52
C VAL A 7 0.00 15.88 -16.15
N ILE A 8 0.52 14.66 -16.05
CA ILE A 8 0.65 13.94 -14.80
C ILE A 8 2.16 13.78 -14.50
N VAL A 9 2.57 14.18 -13.30
CA VAL A 9 3.96 14.07 -12.84
C VAL A 9 4.05 12.88 -11.89
N GLY A 10 4.75 11.84 -12.31
CA GLY A 10 4.88 10.55 -11.63
C GLY A 10 4.01 9.45 -12.25
N ALA A 11 4.65 8.31 -12.58
CA ALA A 11 4.00 7.12 -13.13
C ALA A 11 3.87 6.01 -12.08
N GLY A 12 3.52 6.38 -10.85
CA GLY A 12 3.10 5.46 -9.79
C GLY A 12 1.61 5.06 -9.95
N PRO A 13 1.10 4.21 -9.05
CA PRO A 13 -0.29 3.71 -9.13
C PRO A 13 -1.34 4.81 -9.25
N ASN A 14 -1.18 5.91 -8.51
CA ASN A 14 -2.14 6.99 -8.51
C ASN A 14 -2.02 7.87 -9.75
N GLY A 15 -0.81 8.23 -10.16
CA GLY A 15 -0.58 9.02 -11.37
C GLY A 15 -1.09 8.31 -12.62
N LEU A 16 -0.76 7.03 -12.79
CA LEU A 16 -1.25 6.22 -13.92
C LEU A 16 -2.78 6.04 -13.87
N THR A 17 -3.38 5.88 -12.69
CA THR A 17 -4.84 5.80 -12.57
C THR A 17 -5.53 7.10 -12.95
N ALA A 18 -4.97 8.25 -12.55
CA ALA A 18 -5.48 9.56 -12.95
C ALA A 18 -5.40 9.73 -14.47
N ALA A 19 -4.23 9.43 -15.05
CA ALA A 19 -4.00 9.48 -16.48
C ALA A 19 -4.97 8.59 -17.27
N ALA A 20 -5.11 7.32 -16.86
CA ALA A 20 -6.02 6.37 -17.50
C ALA A 20 -7.49 6.84 -17.45
N ARG A 21 -7.93 7.41 -16.31
CA ARG A 21 -9.27 7.96 -16.17
C ARG A 21 -9.52 9.14 -17.10
N LEU A 22 -8.56 10.05 -17.25
CA LEU A 22 -8.68 11.22 -18.12
C LEU A 22 -8.60 10.83 -19.59
N ALA A 23 -7.64 9.95 -19.97
CA ALA A 23 -7.51 9.45 -21.34
C ALA A 23 -8.77 8.73 -21.82
N LYS A 24 -9.38 7.85 -21.00
CA LYS A 24 -10.68 7.22 -21.30
C LYS A 24 -11.83 8.21 -21.51
N ARG A 25 -11.67 9.47 -21.10
CA ARG A 25 -12.65 10.55 -21.32
C ARG A 25 -12.32 11.42 -22.52
N GLY A 26 -11.33 11.02 -23.33
CA GLY A 26 -10.92 11.73 -24.55
C GLY A 26 -9.98 12.89 -24.30
N TRP A 27 -9.41 13.05 -23.07
CA TRP A 27 -8.44 14.09 -22.81
C TRP A 27 -7.07 13.70 -23.39
N SER A 28 -6.37 14.68 -23.97
CA SER A 28 -4.97 14.53 -24.34
C SER A 28 -4.11 14.54 -23.08
N VAL A 29 -3.43 13.42 -22.81
CA VAL A 29 -2.72 13.18 -21.54
C VAL A 29 -1.24 12.92 -21.81
N CYS A 30 -0.37 13.53 -20.98
CA CYS A 30 1.06 13.22 -20.93
C CYS A 30 1.46 12.86 -19.48
N VAL A 31 2.07 11.70 -19.30
CA VAL A 31 2.67 11.27 -18.03
C VAL A 31 4.18 11.46 -18.09
N LEU A 32 4.76 12.10 -17.07
CA LEU A 32 6.19 12.34 -16.94
C LEU A 32 6.71 11.56 -15.73
N GLU A 33 7.61 10.61 -15.97
CA GLU A 33 8.24 9.77 -14.94
C GLU A 33 9.74 10.06 -14.84
N ALA A 34 10.21 10.29 -13.63
CA ALA A 34 11.62 10.60 -13.39
C ALA A 34 12.56 9.40 -13.64
N ALA A 35 12.10 8.19 -13.29
CA ALA A 35 12.85 6.96 -13.50
C ALA A 35 12.80 6.51 -14.97
N ASP A 36 13.65 5.55 -15.31
CA ASP A 36 13.69 4.88 -16.63
C ASP A 36 12.50 3.96 -16.87
N THR A 37 11.80 3.57 -15.82
CA THR A 37 10.64 2.68 -15.84
C THR A 37 9.47 3.25 -15.06
N ILE A 38 8.25 2.95 -15.50
CA ILE A 38 7.03 3.26 -14.76
C ILE A 38 6.88 2.34 -13.55
N GLY A 39 6.06 2.73 -12.56
CA GLY A 39 5.61 1.81 -11.51
C GLY A 39 5.70 2.35 -10.09
N GLY A 40 6.58 3.31 -9.81
CA GLY A 40 6.76 3.81 -8.44
C GLY A 40 7.06 2.65 -7.46
N GLY A 41 6.19 2.44 -6.46
CA GLY A 41 6.30 1.34 -5.50
C GLY A 41 5.84 -0.03 -6.01
N CYS A 42 5.37 -0.14 -7.26
CA CYS A 42 4.86 -1.39 -7.85
C CYS A 42 5.80 -1.99 -8.90
N ARG A 43 7.06 -1.58 -8.93
CA ARG A 43 8.04 -2.19 -9.84
C ARG A 43 8.35 -3.62 -9.42
N THR A 44 8.48 -4.50 -10.42
CA THR A 44 8.96 -5.87 -10.26
C THR A 44 10.21 -6.03 -11.10
N THR A 45 11.30 -6.56 -10.51
CA THR A 45 12.59 -6.71 -11.20
C THR A 45 13.35 -7.92 -10.70
N GLU A 46 14.36 -8.33 -11.43
CA GLU A 46 15.32 -9.36 -10.99
C GLU A 46 16.36 -8.74 -10.06
N LEU A 47 16.70 -9.45 -8.99
CA LEU A 47 17.70 -9.04 -8.01
C LEU A 47 18.74 -10.16 -7.85
N GLY A 48 19.79 -10.12 -8.68
CA GLY A 48 20.96 -10.99 -8.55
C GLY A 48 20.83 -12.40 -9.13
N VAL A 49 19.64 -12.97 -9.26
CA VAL A 49 19.42 -14.30 -9.85
C VAL A 49 18.51 -14.18 -11.08
N PRO A 50 19.01 -14.51 -12.29
CA PRO A 50 18.21 -14.43 -13.50
C PRO A 50 16.95 -15.29 -13.44
N GLY A 51 15.82 -14.74 -13.89
CA GLY A 51 14.52 -15.40 -13.89
C GLY A 51 13.76 -15.37 -12.55
N VAL A 52 14.40 -14.90 -11.45
CA VAL A 52 13.71 -14.73 -10.17
C VAL A 52 13.36 -13.26 -9.97
N ARG A 53 12.07 -12.95 -10.04
CA ARG A 53 11.55 -11.59 -9.98
C ARG A 53 11.06 -11.22 -8.59
N HIS A 54 11.41 -10.04 -8.12
CA HIS A 54 11.02 -9.46 -6.83
C HIS A 54 10.17 -8.22 -7.02
N ASP A 55 9.14 -8.06 -6.20
CA ASP A 55 8.39 -6.82 -6.08
C ASP A 55 9.18 -5.87 -5.17
N ILE A 56 9.52 -4.70 -5.69
CA ILE A 56 10.46 -3.81 -5.00
C ILE A 56 9.87 -3.21 -3.72
N CYS A 57 8.56 -2.94 -3.69
CA CYS A 57 7.91 -2.41 -2.49
C CYS A 57 6.59 -3.15 -2.22
N ALA A 58 5.53 -2.92 -3.00
CA ALA A 58 4.24 -3.55 -2.79
C ALA A 58 4.16 -4.91 -3.51
N ALA A 59 3.65 -5.96 -2.85
CA ALA A 59 3.46 -7.28 -3.44
C ALA A 59 2.06 -7.85 -3.22
N ALA A 60 1.44 -7.65 -2.06
CA ALA A 60 0.06 -8.06 -1.80
C ALA A 60 -0.89 -6.87 -1.97
N HIS A 61 -2.03 -7.10 -2.62
CA HIS A 61 -2.90 -6.02 -3.10
C HIS A 61 -4.37 -6.13 -2.66
N PRO A 62 -4.68 -6.22 -1.34
CA PRO A 62 -6.07 -6.28 -0.87
C PRO A 62 -6.89 -5.07 -1.31
N LEU A 63 -6.32 -3.87 -1.18
CA LEU A 63 -6.99 -2.63 -1.57
C LEU A 63 -7.02 -2.43 -3.09
N GLY A 64 -6.09 -3.04 -3.83
CA GLY A 64 -6.09 -3.07 -5.29
C GLY A 64 -7.23 -3.94 -5.83
N ALA A 65 -7.37 -5.15 -5.31
CA ALA A 65 -8.47 -6.05 -5.65
C ALA A 65 -9.85 -5.49 -5.24
N ALA A 66 -9.91 -4.69 -4.17
CA ALA A 66 -11.12 -4.01 -3.74
C ALA A 66 -11.34 -2.64 -4.41
N SER A 67 -10.42 -2.16 -5.25
CA SER A 67 -10.44 -0.79 -5.77
C SER A 67 -11.58 -0.51 -6.74
N PRO A 68 -12.50 0.41 -6.43
CA PRO A 68 -13.50 0.88 -7.39
C PRO A 68 -12.88 1.46 -8.66
N ALA A 69 -11.70 2.11 -8.57
CA ALA A 69 -11.01 2.66 -9.72
C ALA A 69 -10.52 1.56 -10.67
N PHE A 70 -9.89 0.51 -10.14
CA PHE A 70 -9.38 -0.60 -10.95
C PHE A 70 -10.51 -1.41 -11.59
N HIS A 71 -11.63 -1.59 -10.89
CA HIS A 71 -12.84 -2.20 -11.46
C HIS A 71 -13.44 -1.33 -12.57
N ALA A 72 -13.57 -0.02 -12.38
CA ALA A 72 -14.08 0.89 -13.40
C ALA A 72 -13.16 1.00 -14.64
N LEU A 73 -11.85 0.83 -14.45
CA LEU A 73 -10.88 0.77 -15.54
C LEU A 73 -10.81 -0.61 -16.20
N GLN A 74 -11.42 -1.65 -15.60
CA GLN A 74 -11.45 -3.03 -16.12
C GLN A 74 -10.04 -3.59 -16.34
N LEU A 75 -9.17 -3.49 -15.32
CA LEU A 75 -7.76 -3.88 -15.43
C LEU A 75 -7.54 -5.35 -15.83
N ASP A 76 -8.50 -6.22 -15.57
CA ASP A 76 -8.53 -7.62 -16.02
C ASP A 76 -8.43 -7.73 -17.54
N ARG A 77 -9.09 -6.84 -18.30
CA ARG A 77 -9.00 -6.76 -19.77
C ARG A 77 -7.62 -6.28 -20.27
N TYR A 78 -6.85 -5.67 -19.38
CA TYR A 78 -5.52 -5.15 -19.68
C TYR A 78 -4.39 -6.02 -19.12
N GLY A 79 -4.71 -7.28 -18.78
CA GLY A 79 -3.74 -8.31 -18.41
C GLY A 79 -3.38 -8.34 -16.94
N VAL A 80 -4.20 -7.76 -16.06
CA VAL A 80 -4.03 -7.88 -14.61
C VAL A 80 -4.85 -9.06 -14.11
N THR A 81 -4.16 -10.11 -13.67
CA THR A 81 -4.76 -11.29 -13.06
C THR A 81 -4.41 -11.33 -11.58
N TRP A 82 -5.43 -11.46 -10.73
CA TRP A 82 -5.25 -11.63 -9.29
C TRP A 82 -5.07 -13.11 -8.94
N ARG A 83 -3.95 -13.44 -8.30
CA ARG A 83 -3.65 -14.79 -7.80
C ARG A 83 -3.80 -14.83 -6.29
N HIS A 84 -4.49 -15.83 -5.80
CA HIS A 84 -4.81 -16.02 -4.37
C HIS A 84 -4.08 -17.23 -3.81
N SER A 85 -3.55 -17.09 -2.61
CA SER A 85 -3.13 -18.20 -1.77
C SER A 85 -4.34 -18.81 -1.05
N GLU A 86 -4.19 -20.02 -0.54
CA GLU A 86 -5.23 -20.73 0.20
C GLU A 86 -5.61 -19.97 1.48
N ALA A 87 -4.63 -19.62 2.31
CA ALA A 87 -4.80 -18.69 3.41
C ALA A 87 -4.44 -17.26 2.95
N VAL A 88 -5.25 -16.27 3.35
CA VAL A 88 -5.04 -14.86 3.02
C VAL A 88 -3.77 -14.33 3.66
N CYS A 89 -3.59 -14.61 4.96
CA CYS A 89 -2.34 -14.40 5.67
C CYS A 89 -2.20 -15.38 6.83
N ALA A 90 -0.97 -15.56 7.30
CA ALA A 90 -0.64 -16.37 8.45
C ALA A 90 0.12 -15.56 9.50
N HIS A 91 -0.05 -15.94 10.76
CA HIS A 91 0.64 -15.37 11.91
C HIS A 91 1.14 -16.51 12.81
N PRO A 92 2.40 -16.99 12.65
CA PRO A 92 2.96 -18.02 13.48
C PRO A 92 3.24 -17.53 14.91
N LEU A 93 3.15 -18.46 15.88
CA LEU A 93 3.36 -18.23 17.30
C LEU A 93 4.49 -19.12 17.84
N ASP A 94 5.01 -18.78 19.03
CA ASP A 94 6.18 -19.46 19.61
C ASP A 94 5.95 -20.92 20.02
N ASP A 95 4.72 -21.29 20.30
CA ASP A 95 4.32 -22.66 20.67
C ASP A 95 4.24 -23.61 19.43
N GLY A 96 4.59 -23.10 18.24
CA GLY A 96 4.49 -23.84 16.99
C GLY A 96 3.09 -23.82 16.36
N ASP A 97 2.11 -23.17 17.00
CA ASP A 97 0.80 -22.91 16.40
C ASP A 97 0.86 -21.68 15.46
N ALA A 98 -0.21 -21.44 14.73
CA ALA A 98 -0.36 -20.26 13.88
C ALA A 98 -1.83 -19.87 13.74
N ALA A 99 -2.10 -18.57 13.66
CA ALA A 99 -3.41 -18.06 13.30
C ALA A 99 -3.47 -17.74 11.80
N PHE A 100 -4.58 -18.08 11.17
CA PHE A 100 -4.77 -17.85 9.73
C PHE A 100 -5.98 -16.98 9.47
N LEU A 101 -5.84 -16.07 8.53
CA LEU A 101 -6.96 -15.38 7.93
C LEU A 101 -7.36 -16.14 6.65
N TYR A 102 -8.58 -16.61 6.59
CA TYR A 102 -9.18 -17.17 5.37
C TYR A 102 -10.20 -16.20 4.79
N ARG A 103 -10.51 -16.32 3.49
CA ARG A 103 -11.62 -15.56 2.90
C ARG A 103 -12.95 -15.91 3.54
N ASP A 104 -13.15 -17.16 3.88
CA ASP A 104 -14.31 -17.61 4.64
C ASP A 104 -14.21 -17.14 6.11
N LEU A 105 -15.21 -16.36 6.55
CA LEU A 105 -15.31 -15.87 7.91
C LEU A 105 -15.48 -17.00 8.92
N ALA A 106 -16.26 -18.03 8.58
CA ALA A 106 -16.51 -19.18 9.46
C ALA A 106 -15.23 -20.00 9.65
N ALA A 107 -14.48 -20.27 8.57
CA ALA A 107 -13.20 -20.97 8.64
C ALA A 107 -12.17 -20.21 9.49
N THR A 108 -12.12 -18.88 9.39
CA THR A 108 -11.26 -18.09 10.28
C THR A 108 -11.71 -18.17 11.72
N THR A 109 -13.01 -18.02 11.99
CA THR A 109 -13.57 -18.02 13.35
C THR A 109 -13.40 -19.36 14.04
N ALA A 110 -13.54 -20.47 13.31
CA ALA A 110 -13.46 -21.82 13.85
C ALA A 110 -12.08 -22.18 14.45
N GLN A 111 -11.03 -21.38 14.16
CA GLN A 111 -9.71 -21.58 14.78
C GLN A 111 -9.66 -21.06 16.23
N PHE A 112 -10.59 -20.20 16.61
CA PHE A 112 -10.55 -19.49 17.89
C PHE A 112 -11.51 -20.10 18.91
N SER A 113 -11.28 -19.83 20.17
CA SER A 113 -12.05 -20.38 21.29
C SER A 113 -13.47 -19.81 21.44
N ASN A 114 -13.84 -18.82 20.59
CA ASN A 114 -15.11 -18.12 20.66
C ASN A 114 -15.47 -17.42 19.34
N ASP A 115 -16.68 -16.87 19.24
CA ASP A 115 -17.22 -16.26 18.02
C ASP A 115 -16.97 -14.73 17.93
N HIS A 116 -16.08 -14.17 18.73
CA HIS A 116 -15.84 -12.73 18.73
C HIS A 116 -15.31 -12.23 17.39
N TRP A 117 -14.51 -13.03 16.70
CA TRP A 117 -14.03 -12.68 15.36
C TRP A 117 -15.19 -12.48 14.37
N ALA A 118 -16.13 -13.44 14.32
CA ALA A 118 -17.32 -13.31 13.48
C ALA A 118 -18.22 -12.13 13.90
N SER A 119 -18.34 -11.91 15.22
CA SER A 119 -19.10 -10.76 15.76
C SER A 119 -18.48 -9.41 15.35
N LEU A 120 -17.14 -9.33 15.25
CA LEU A 120 -16.43 -8.13 14.83
C LEU A 120 -16.57 -7.87 13.33
N PHE A 121 -16.29 -8.88 12.50
CA PHE A 121 -16.22 -8.72 11.05
C PHE A 121 -17.55 -8.88 10.33
N GLY A 122 -18.48 -9.66 10.85
CA GLY A 122 -19.77 -9.94 10.21
C GLY A 122 -20.58 -8.69 9.83
N PRO A 123 -20.77 -7.72 10.74
CA PRO A 123 -21.47 -6.46 10.42
C PRO A 123 -20.77 -5.63 9.34
N ILE A 124 -19.43 -5.63 9.31
CA ILE A 124 -18.60 -4.93 8.33
C ILE A 124 -18.79 -5.56 6.95
N LEU A 125 -18.70 -6.90 6.87
CA LEU A 125 -18.81 -7.65 5.62
C LEU A 125 -20.20 -7.52 4.99
N LYS A 126 -21.25 -7.48 5.79
CA LYS A 126 -22.64 -7.22 5.31
C LYS A 126 -22.79 -5.86 4.64
N ARG A 127 -21.94 -4.88 4.97
CA ARG A 127 -21.98 -3.50 4.46
C ARG A 127 -20.73 -3.13 3.66
N TRP A 128 -19.96 -4.12 3.24
CA TRP A 128 -18.64 -3.91 2.66
C TRP A 128 -18.60 -2.90 1.50
N SER A 129 -19.56 -3.01 0.56
CA SER A 129 -19.60 -2.10 -0.60
C SER A 129 -19.71 -0.63 -0.20
N ALA A 130 -20.59 -0.33 0.76
CA ALA A 130 -20.76 1.02 1.27
C ALA A 130 -19.55 1.51 2.10
N ILE A 131 -18.97 0.60 2.89
CA ILE A 131 -17.79 0.91 3.72
C ILE A 131 -16.56 1.15 2.83
N SER A 132 -16.26 0.23 1.92
CA SER A 132 -15.09 0.34 1.06
C SER A 132 -15.14 1.58 0.16
N SER A 133 -16.30 1.90 -0.43
CA SER A 133 -16.46 3.11 -1.22
C SER A 133 -16.24 4.40 -0.41
N THR A 134 -16.61 4.40 0.88
CA THR A 134 -16.39 5.54 1.77
C THR A 134 -14.94 5.62 2.25
N LEU A 135 -14.37 4.50 2.73
CA LEU A 135 -13.01 4.47 3.27
C LEU A 135 -11.94 4.67 2.18
N LEU A 136 -12.23 4.27 0.95
CA LEU A 136 -11.37 4.53 -0.20
C LEU A 136 -11.62 5.90 -0.86
N GLY A 137 -12.18 6.85 -0.11
CA GLY A 137 -12.43 8.22 -0.51
C GLY A 137 -11.96 9.25 0.52
N PRO A 138 -12.29 10.54 0.32
CA PRO A 138 -11.96 11.61 1.25
C PRO A 138 -12.88 11.57 2.47
N LEU A 139 -12.36 11.23 3.64
CA LEU A 139 -13.14 11.04 4.87
C LEU A 139 -13.61 12.34 5.53
N LEU A 140 -13.04 13.50 5.17
CA LEU A 140 -13.47 14.82 5.67
C LEU A 140 -14.68 15.40 4.87
N THR A 141 -15.28 14.60 4.00
CA THR A 141 -16.55 14.94 3.32
C THR A 141 -17.71 14.21 3.96
N VAL A 142 -18.94 14.66 3.70
CA VAL A 142 -20.13 13.96 4.19
C VAL A 142 -20.16 12.57 3.54
N PRO A 143 -20.14 11.48 4.33
CA PRO A 143 -20.15 10.13 3.79
C PRO A 143 -21.50 9.83 3.15
N ALA A 144 -21.48 9.17 1.99
CA ALA A 144 -22.71 8.75 1.30
C ALA A 144 -23.51 7.70 2.12
N HIS A 145 -22.84 6.96 3.00
CA HIS A 145 -23.43 5.87 3.77
C HIS A 145 -23.06 5.96 5.27
N PRO A 146 -23.56 6.97 6.02
CA PRO A 146 -23.16 7.18 7.41
C PRO A 146 -23.53 6.01 8.34
N PHE A 147 -24.67 5.36 8.11
CA PHE A 147 -25.09 4.20 8.89
C PHE A 147 -24.23 2.94 8.64
N ALA A 148 -23.64 2.81 7.46
CA ALA A 148 -22.69 1.73 7.20
C ALA A 148 -21.41 1.89 8.01
N LEU A 149 -20.95 3.13 8.21
CA LEU A 149 -19.79 3.44 9.02
C LEU A 149 -19.98 3.14 10.52
N ALA A 150 -21.20 3.04 11.01
CA ALA A 150 -21.44 2.64 12.40
C ALA A 150 -20.83 1.26 12.73
N SER A 151 -20.81 0.34 11.76
CA SER A 151 -20.11 -0.96 11.94
C SER A 151 -18.61 -0.83 12.04
N MET A 152 -18.04 0.30 11.67
CA MET A 152 -16.61 0.64 11.83
C MET A 152 -16.30 1.42 13.11
N ALA A 153 -17.28 1.60 14.03
CA ALA A 153 -17.04 2.29 15.30
C ALA A 153 -15.81 1.75 16.09
N PRO A 154 -15.54 0.42 16.11
CA PRO A 154 -14.35 -0.11 16.75
C PRO A 154 -13.03 0.41 16.15
N ALA A 155 -13.05 0.98 14.94
CA ALA A 155 -11.87 1.57 14.30
C ALA A 155 -11.27 2.74 15.10
N ALA A 156 -12.08 3.42 15.91
CA ALA A 156 -11.62 4.51 16.77
C ALA A 156 -10.72 4.03 17.93
N LEU A 157 -10.82 2.75 18.31
CA LEU A 157 -10.14 2.18 19.46
C LEU A 157 -8.67 1.80 19.11
N PRO A 158 -7.81 1.70 20.16
CA PRO A 158 -6.53 1.01 20.02
C PRO A 158 -6.72 -0.46 19.63
N SER A 159 -5.83 -1.00 18.78
CA SER A 159 -5.86 -2.41 18.41
C SER A 159 -5.68 -3.33 19.61
N THR A 160 -4.89 -2.92 20.60
CA THR A 160 -4.73 -3.66 21.87
C THR A 160 -6.04 -3.80 22.66
N THR A 161 -6.96 -2.87 22.51
CA THR A 161 -8.29 -2.95 23.16
C THR A 161 -9.16 -4.01 22.46
N ILE A 162 -9.17 -4.03 21.15
CA ILE A 162 -9.88 -5.06 20.39
C ILE A 162 -9.26 -6.43 20.63
N GLY A 163 -7.90 -6.55 20.64
CA GLY A 163 -7.21 -7.82 20.91
C GLY A 163 -7.60 -8.41 22.27
N ARG A 164 -7.71 -7.59 23.32
CA ARG A 164 -8.21 -8.04 24.62
C ARG A 164 -9.68 -8.47 24.58
N TRP A 165 -10.50 -7.78 23.81
CA TRP A 165 -11.92 -8.13 23.64
C TRP A 165 -12.12 -9.43 22.87
N LEU A 166 -11.21 -9.79 21.95
CA LEU A 166 -11.25 -11.05 21.21
C LEU A 166 -11.12 -12.29 22.10
N ARG A 167 -10.53 -12.18 23.31
CA ARG A 167 -10.41 -13.25 24.33
C ARG A 167 -9.80 -14.56 23.82
N ASP A 168 -9.04 -14.49 22.75
CA ASP A 168 -8.25 -15.58 22.20
C ASP A 168 -6.90 -15.03 21.80
N PRO A 169 -5.76 -15.56 22.29
CA PRO A 169 -4.43 -15.00 22.03
C PRO A 169 -4.04 -15.10 20.54
N ARG A 170 -4.50 -16.10 19.82
CA ARG A 170 -4.25 -16.26 18.38
C ARG A 170 -5.02 -15.22 17.58
N ALA A 171 -6.30 -15.01 17.91
CA ALA A 171 -7.12 -13.96 17.30
C ALA A 171 -6.53 -12.57 17.57
N ALA A 172 -6.07 -12.32 18.79
CA ALA A 172 -5.42 -11.06 19.18
C ALA A 172 -4.11 -10.83 18.41
N ALA A 173 -3.27 -11.87 18.25
CA ALA A 173 -2.02 -11.80 17.50
C ALA A 173 -2.27 -11.55 16.01
N LEU A 174 -3.20 -12.28 15.39
CA LEU A 174 -3.60 -12.07 14.00
C LEU A 174 -4.13 -10.65 13.75
N PHE A 175 -4.99 -10.16 14.65
CA PHE A 175 -5.52 -8.79 14.58
C PHE A 175 -4.42 -7.74 14.74
N ALA A 176 -3.49 -7.94 15.70
CA ALA A 176 -2.35 -7.07 15.92
C ALA A 176 -1.39 -7.05 14.72
N GLY A 177 -1.17 -8.22 14.07
CA GLY A 177 -0.41 -8.31 12.84
C GLY A 177 -1.01 -7.45 11.74
N MET A 178 -2.32 -7.50 11.53
CA MET A 178 -2.99 -6.62 10.57
C MET A 178 -2.89 -5.14 10.95
N ALA A 179 -3.01 -4.82 12.24
CA ALA A 179 -2.86 -3.44 12.73
C ALA A 179 -1.43 -2.91 12.52
N GLY A 180 -0.44 -3.80 12.54
CA GLY A 180 0.96 -3.49 12.30
C GLY A 180 1.24 -2.81 10.96
N HIS A 181 0.40 -3.04 9.95
CA HIS A 181 0.47 -2.32 8.66
C HIS A 181 0.23 -0.80 8.81
N GLY A 182 -0.35 -0.35 9.92
CA GLY A 182 -0.54 1.08 10.21
C GLY A 182 0.73 1.83 10.62
N ILE A 183 1.84 1.12 10.82
CA ILE A 183 3.19 1.68 11.10
C ILE A 183 3.22 2.53 12.40
N GLU A 184 2.22 2.38 13.26
CA GLU A 184 2.08 3.08 14.54
C GLU A 184 1.97 2.09 15.69
N PRO A 185 2.40 2.44 16.91
CA PRO A 185 2.16 1.61 18.08
C PRO A 185 0.68 1.26 18.22
N ILE A 186 0.37 -0.04 18.29
CA ILE A 186 -1.00 -0.56 18.24
C ILE A 186 -1.84 -0.27 19.50
N ASP A 187 -1.26 0.38 20.50
CA ASP A 187 -1.94 0.91 21.69
C ASP A 187 -2.51 2.33 21.49
N ARG A 188 -2.28 2.95 20.32
CA ARG A 188 -2.82 4.28 20.01
C ARG A 188 -4.22 4.22 19.43
N PRO A 189 -5.06 5.26 19.64
CA PRO A 189 -6.35 5.38 19.00
C PRO A 189 -6.26 5.29 17.48
N LEU A 190 -7.32 4.81 16.82
CA LEU A 190 -7.47 4.60 15.37
C LEU A 190 -6.65 3.44 14.78
N THR A 191 -5.78 2.78 15.54
CA THR A 191 -4.96 1.68 15.00
C THR A 191 -5.78 0.41 14.66
N SER A 192 -6.95 0.22 15.30
CA SER A 192 -7.89 -0.83 14.90
C SER A 192 -8.44 -0.63 13.49
N GLY A 193 -8.53 0.60 13.01
CA GLY A 193 -9.09 0.90 11.69
C GLY A 193 -8.36 0.21 10.55
N VAL A 194 -7.03 0.13 10.62
CA VAL A 194 -6.20 -0.57 9.63
C VAL A 194 -6.48 -2.08 9.66
N ALA A 195 -6.51 -2.68 10.86
CA ALA A 195 -6.80 -4.11 11.01
C ALA A 195 -8.21 -4.47 10.53
N LEU A 196 -9.21 -3.63 10.83
CA LEU A 196 -10.59 -3.84 10.38
C LEU A 196 -10.72 -3.72 8.87
N LEU A 197 -10.08 -2.72 8.25
CA LEU A 197 -10.09 -2.55 6.81
C LEU A 197 -9.41 -3.72 6.09
N LEU A 198 -8.20 -4.07 6.52
CA LEU A 198 -7.43 -5.15 5.92
C LEU A 198 -8.05 -6.53 6.17
N GLY A 199 -8.55 -6.79 7.38
CA GLY A 199 -9.26 -8.04 7.70
C GLY A 199 -10.56 -8.19 6.89
N ALA A 200 -11.37 -7.14 6.80
CA ALA A 200 -12.58 -7.15 5.98
C ALA A 200 -12.27 -7.31 4.48
N ALA A 201 -11.23 -6.64 3.96
CA ALA A 201 -10.75 -6.86 2.61
C ALA A 201 -10.28 -8.31 2.42
N GLY A 202 -9.57 -8.88 3.42
CA GLY A 202 -9.14 -10.27 3.42
C GLY A 202 -10.30 -11.24 3.28
N HIS A 203 -11.36 -11.08 4.04
CA HIS A 203 -12.57 -11.90 3.93
C HIS A 203 -13.33 -11.67 2.61
N ARG A 204 -13.34 -10.45 2.10
CA ARG A 204 -14.17 -10.13 0.93
C ARG A 204 -13.48 -10.42 -0.40
N VAL A 205 -12.23 -9.97 -0.55
CA VAL A 205 -11.47 -10.06 -1.80
C VAL A 205 -10.16 -10.84 -1.67
N GLY A 206 -9.75 -11.19 -0.43
CA GLY A 206 -8.43 -11.78 -0.16
C GLY A 206 -7.30 -10.75 -0.20
N TRP A 207 -6.07 -11.24 -0.06
CA TRP A 207 -4.85 -10.45 -0.27
C TRP A 207 -4.08 -11.03 -1.46
N PRO A 208 -4.59 -10.83 -2.67
CA PRO A 208 -3.96 -11.41 -3.85
C PRO A 208 -2.64 -10.72 -4.18
N VAL A 209 -1.81 -11.46 -4.92
CA VAL A 209 -0.69 -10.90 -5.68
C VAL A 209 -1.12 -10.72 -7.15
N ALA A 210 -0.48 -9.80 -7.86
CA ALA A 210 -0.64 -9.72 -9.31
C ALA A 210 0.22 -10.80 -9.97
N GLU A 211 -0.34 -11.53 -10.92
CA GLU A 211 0.38 -12.57 -11.67
C GLU A 211 1.63 -12.00 -12.34
N GLY A 212 2.75 -12.65 -12.14
CA GLY A 212 4.05 -12.22 -12.65
C GLY A 212 4.68 -11.04 -11.90
N GLY A 213 3.97 -10.43 -10.94
CA GLY A 213 4.44 -9.33 -10.09
C GLY A 213 3.63 -8.05 -10.21
N SER A 214 3.84 -7.15 -9.28
CA SER A 214 3.08 -5.90 -9.14
C SER A 214 3.19 -4.95 -10.34
N GLN A 215 4.27 -5.07 -11.13
CA GLN A 215 4.46 -4.33 -12.39
C GLN A 215 3.32 -4.56 -13.38
N ALA A 216 2.66 -5.73 -13.35
CA ALA A 216 1.53 -6.04 -14.23
C ALA A 216 0.39 -5.03 -14.09
N ILE A 217 0.13 -4.53 -12.88
CA ILE A 217 -0.89 -3.51 -12.62
C ILE A 217 -0.53 -2.20 -13.35
N MET A 218 0.74 -1.80 -13.28
CA MET A 218 1.25 -0.58 -13.91
C MET A 218 1.21 -0.69 -15.43
N ASN A 219 1.60 -1.85 -15.95
CA ASN A 219 1.53 -2.14 -17.39
C ASN A 219 0.08 -2.10 -17.90
N GLY A 220 -0.88 -2.63 -17.14
CA GLY A 220 -2.30 -2.55 -17.47
C GLY A 220 -2.80 -1.11 -17.55
N LEU A 221 -2.46 -0.27 -16.56
CA LEU A 221 -2.80 1.16 -16.58
C LEU A 221 -2.14 1.90 -17.76
N ALA A 222 -0.87 1.60 -18.04
CA ALA A 222 -0.14 2.20 -19.16
C ALA A 222 -0.78 1.84 -20.51
N ARG A 223 -1.22 0.59 -20.69
CA ARG A 223 -1.96 0.17 -21.90
C ARG A 223 -3.23 0.99 -22.10
N ILE A 224 -4.02 1.20 -21.04
CA ILE A 224 -5.22 2.04 -21.12
C ILE A 224 -4.86 3.44 -21.62
N ILE A 225 -3.81 4.05 -21.06
CA ILE A 225 -3.38 5.39 -21.41
C ILE A 225 -3.00 5.46 -22.90
N THR A 226 -2.17 4.52 -23.37
CA THR A 226 -1.68 4.52 -24.76
C THR A 226 -2.76 4.19 -25.78
N GLU A 227 -3.67 3.25 -25.48
CA GLU A 227 -4.81 2.91 -26.33
C GLU A 227 -5.79 4.09 -26.53
N HIS A 228 -5.84 5.01 -25.54
CA HIS A 228 -6.65 6.23 -25.64
C HIS A 228 -5.83 7.46 -26.05
N GLY A 229 -4.68 7.27 -26.72
CA GLY A 229 -3.89 8.34 -27.30
C GLY A 229 -3.00 9.12 -26.31
N GLY A 230 -2.94 8.72 -25.04
CA GLY A 230 -2.04 9.33 -24.07
C GLY A 230 -0.58 8.92 -24.27
N THR A 231 0.34 9.73 -23.77
CA THR A 231 1.79 9.49 -23.87
C THR A 231 2.41 9.33 -22.48
N ILE A 232 3.42 8.48 -22.39
CA ILE A 232 4.21 8.29 -21.16
C ILE A 232 5.67 8.51 -21.52
N ARG A 233 6.34 9.40 -20.77
CA ARG A 233 7.75 9.74 -20.95
C ARG A 233 8.50 9.38 -19.68
N THR A 234 9.35 8.39 -19.74
CA THR A 234 10.30 8.00 -18.68
C THR A 234 11.59 8.80 -18.79
N SER A 235 12.45 8.70 -17.79
CA SER A 235 13.70 9.49 -17.68
C SER A 235 13.46 10.99 -17.84
N HIS A 236 12.31 11.47 -17.35
CA HIS A 236 11.89 12.86 -17.48
C HIS A 236 11.57 13.48 -16.12
N PRO A 237 12.59 13.79 -15.30
CA PRO A 237 12.39 14.35 -13.96
C PRO A 237 11.85 15.78 -14.04
N VAL A 238 10.74 16.04 -13.35
CA VAL A 238 10.18 17.38 -13.18
C VAL A 238 10.71 17.97 -11.88
N ARG A 239 11.55 18.99 -11.99
CA ARG A 239 12.17 19.70 -10.86
C ARG A 239 11.61 21.10 -10.65
N SER A 240 10.97 21.65 -11.67
CA SER A 240 10.40 22.98 -11.66
C SER A 240 9.23 23.08 -12.64
N ARG A 241 8.49 24.19 -12.57
CA ARG A 241 7.41 24.48 -13.54
C ARG A 241 7.92 24.56 -14.98
N ARG A 242 9.19 24.86 -15.20
CA ARG A 242 9.78 24.99 -16.55
C ARG A 242 9.93 23.64 -17.27
N ASP A 243 9.94 22.55 -16.51
CA ASP A 243 10.07 21.20 -17.04
C ASP A 243 8.71 20.63 -17.52
N LEU A 244 7.61 21.36 -17.27
CA LEU A 244 6.27 20.94 -17.62
C LEU A 244 5.91 21.39 -19.03
N PRO A 245 5.34 20.52 -19.87
CA PRO A 245 4.67 20.94 -21.10
C PRO A 245 3.47 21.85 -20.77
N THR A 246 3.04 22.64 -21.73
CA THR A 246 1.81 23.44 -21.58
C THR A 246 0.62 22.50 -21.39
N ALA A 247 -0.17 22.71 -20.34
CA ALA A 247 -1.35 21.94 -20.03
C ALA A 247 -2.40 22.79 -19.32
N ARG A 248 -3.67 22.40 -19.46
CA ARG A 248 -4.80 22.99 -18.73
C ARG A 248 -4.79 22.53 -17.27
N ALA A 249 -4.44 21.26 -17.03
CA ALA A 249 -4.35 20.68 -15.71
C ALA A 249 -3.01 19.96 -15.49
N THR A 250 -2.41 20.10 -14.33
CA THR A 250 -1.21 19.36 -13.91
C THR A 250 -1.51 18.63 -12.60
N LEU A 251 -1.41 17.29 -12.62
CA LEU A 251 -1.62 16.44 -11.47
C LEU A 251 -0.28 15.90 -10.97
N LEU A 252 0.03 16.14 -9.70
CA LEU A 252 1.29 15.75 -9.09
C LEU A 252 1.08 14.43 -8.28
N ASP A 253 1.63 13.33 -8.79
CA ASP A 253 1.80 12.08 -8.02
C ASP A 253 3.15 12.10 -7.29
N THR A 254 3.37 13.19 -6.57
CA THR A 254 4.61 13.47 -5.87
C THR A 254 4.38 13.68 -4.38
N ASN A 255 5.46 13.64 -3.60
CA ASN A 255 5.39 13.98 -2.19
C ASN A 255 5.07 15.49 -2.02
N PRO A 256 4.28 15.87 -0.99
CA PRO A 256 3.97 17.28 -0.71
C PRO A 256 5.18 18.22 -0.57
N ALA A 257 6.34 17.70 -0.17
CA ALA A 257 7.57 18.49 -0.11
C ALA A 257 8.01 19.05 -1.47
N GLN A 258 7.63 18.37 -2.57
CA GLN A 258 8.00 18.79 -3.93
C GLN A 258 7.07 19.90 -4.49
N ILE A 259 5.92 20.15 -3.86
CA ILE A 259 4.94 21.13 -4.35
C ILE A 259 5.58 22.51 -4.42
N ALA A 260 6.32 22.94 -3.40
CA ALA A 260 6.97 24.24 -3.38
C ALA A 260 7.98 24.41 -4.52
N THR A 261 8.76 23.37 -4.80
CA THR A 261 9.77 23.38 -5.86
C THR A 261 9.13 23.42 -7.25
N ILE A 262 8.06 22.64 -7.47
CA ILE A 262 7.41 22.57 -8.79
C ILE A 262 6.51 23.77 -9.05
N THR A 263 5.74 24.22 -8.05
CA THR A 263 4.68 25.23 -8.24
C THR A 263 5.03 26.62 -7.69
N GLY A 264 6.05 26.71 -6.83
CA GLY A 264 6.36 27.93 -6.06
C GLY A 264 5.49 28.14 -4.82
N TYR A 265 4.47 27.27 -4.59
CA TYR A 265 3.51 27.44 -3.50
C TYR A 265 4.02 26.87 -2.17
N GLN A 266 4.12 27.70 -1.14
CA GLN A 266 4.63 27.36 0.18
C GLN A 266 3.55 27.34 1.27
N GLY A 267 2.36 26.86 0.97
CA GLY A 267 1.25 26.80 1.91
C GLY A 267 1.55 25.99 3.18
N ARG A 268 1.06 26.47 4.34
CA ARG A 268 1.29 25.84 5.66
C ARG A 268 0.94 24.34 5.66
N ARG A 269 -0.13 23.97 5.01
CA ARG A 269 -0.62 22.58 4.90
C ARG A 269 0.46 21.60 4.44
N TYR A 270 1.25 21.98 3.43
CA TYR A 270 2.31 21.13 2.87
C TYR A 270 3.61 21.22 3.68
N ARG A 271 3.94 22.41 4.21
CA ARG A 271 5.11 22.58 5.09
C ARG A 271 4.98 21.85 6.43
N SER A 272 3.75 21.69 6.94
CA SER A 272 3.47 20.97 8.18
C SER A 272 3.21 19.48 7.97
N PHE A 273 3.24 18.99 6.73
CA PHE A 273 3.09 17.58 6.43
C PHE A 273 4.17 16.77 7.12
N ARG A 274 3.80 15.63 7.69
CA ARG A 274 4.72 14.76 8.44
C ARG A 274 4.81 13.41 7.76
N HIS A 275 6.03 12.91 7.65
CA HIS A 275 6.32 11.57 7.19
C HIS A 275 6.22 10.58 8.35
N GLY A 276 5.94 9.33 8.01
CA GLY A 276 5.95 8.20 8.94
C GLY A 276 7.35 7.64 9.18
N PRO A 277 7.45 6.57 9.96
CA PRO A 277 8.66 5.75 10.05
C PRO A 277 9.12 5.26 8.68
N GLY A 278 10.40 4.96 8.58
CA GLY A 278 10.98 4.31 7.40
C GLY A 278 10.79 2.80 7.43
N SER A 279 11.17 2.15 6.35
CA SER A 279 11.19 0.70 6.22
C SER A 279 12.61 0.22 5.87
N CYS A 280 13.01 -0.92 6.42
CA CYS A 280 14.17 -1.67 5.95
C CYS A 280 13.67 -2.98 5.37
N LYS A 281 14.03 -3.25 4.13
CA LYS A 281 13.55 -4.40 3.34
C LYS A 281 14.69 -5.33 2.99
N VAL A 282 14.41 -6.63 3.00
CA VAL A 282 15.34 -7.67 2.53
C VAL A 282 14.63 -8.55 1.51
N ASP A 283 15.28 -8.74 0.37
CA ASP A 283 14.88 -9.68 -0.67
C ASP A 283 15.80 -10.90 -0.63
N TYR A 284 15.22 -12.10 -0.65
CA TYR A 284 15.95 -13.35 -0.69
C TYR A 284 15.54 -14.15 -1.93
N VAL A 285 16.49 -14.87 -2.50
CA VAL A 285 16.21 -16.01 -3.36
C VAL A 285 16.51 -17.27 -2.57
N LEU A 286 15.55 -18.16 -2.46
CA LEU A 286 15.65 -19.41 -1.71
C LEU A 286 15.65 -20.60 -2.66
N ARG A 287 16.33 -21.71 -2.28
CA ARG A 287 16.33 -22.99 -3.02
C ARG A 287 15.00 -23.71 -2.99
N GLY A 288 14.08 -23.30 -2.12
CA GLY A 288 12.77 -23.89 -1.93
C GLY A 288 11.94 -23.11 -0.91
N PRO A 289 10.74 -23.61 -0.56
CA PRO A 289 9.84 -22.89 0.33
C PRO A 289 10.40 -22.82 1.75
N MET A 290 10.05 -21.75 2.45
CA MET A 290 10.44 -21.53 3.85
C MET A 290 10.06 -22.72 4.74
N PRO A 291 10.96 -23.20 5.62
CA PRO A 291 10.75 -24.35 6.50
C PRO A 291 10.03 -23.92 7.80
N TRP A 292 8.84 -23.31 7.67
CA TRP A 292 8.07 -22.85 8.83
C TRP A 292 7.83 -23.97 9.83
N THR A 293 7.97 -23.68 11.12
CA THR A 293 7.67 -24.62 12.22
C THR A 293 6.25 -25.15 12.09
N ASN A 294 5.27 -24.26 11.80
CA ASN A 294 3.94 -24.67 11.39
C ASN A 294 3.87 -24.78 9.85
N PRO A 295 3.76 -25.99 9.28
CA PRO A 295 3.78 -26.17 7.83
C PRO A 295 2.60 -25.50 7.10
N GLY A 296 1.48 -25.24 7.79
CA GLY A 296 0.32 -24.53 7.25
C GLY A 296 0.64 -23.11 6.82
N VAL A 297 1.69 -22.47 7.38
CA VAL A 297 2.12 -21.11 7.00
C VAL A 297 2.55 -21.01 5.54
N ARG A 298 2.96 -22.13 4.91
CA ARG A 298 3.28 -22.19 3.47
C ARG A 298 2.07 -21.92 2.57
N ALA A 299 0.86 -22.09 3.09
CA ALA A 299 -0.39 -21.86 2.36
C ALA A 299 -0.75 -20.36 2.24
N ALA A 300 -0.01 -19.45 2.90
CA ALA A 300 -0.25 -18.02 2.88
C ALA A 300 0.82 -17.28 2.06
N ALA A 301 0.41 -16.37 1.17
CA ALA A 301 1.37 -15.50 0.47
C ALA A 301 1.94 -14.41 1.36
N THR A 302 1.20 -13.99 2.39
CA THR A 302 1.62 -12.98 3.36
C THR A 302 1.74 -13.61 4.75
N VAL A 303 2.83 -13.33 5.44
CA VAL A 303 3.07 -13.82 6.81
C VAL A 303 3.48 -12.65 7.71
N HIS A 304 2.89 -12.57 8.88
CA HIS A 304 3.25 -11.58 9.91
C HIS A 304 4.09 -12.27 10.99
N LEU A 305 5.32 -11.81 11.20
CA LEU A 305 6.17 -12.31 12.27
C LEU A 305 6.26 -11.25 13.38
N GLY A 306 6.02 -11.67 14.59
CA GLY A 306 6.04 -10.75 15.72
C GLY A 306 5.63 -11.42 17.04
N GLY A 307 5.23 -12.69 16.99
CA GLY A 307 4.75 -13.41 18.16
C GLY A 307 3.40 -12.87 18.66
N VAL A 308 3.24 -12.73 19.98
CA VAL A 308 1.98 -12.23 20.56
C VAL A 308 1.80 -10.72 20.38
N GLN A 309 0.58 -10.24 20.59
CA GLN A 309 0.25 -8.81 20.47
C GLN A 309 1.19 -7.88 21.25
N ALA A 310 1.70 -8.30 22.43
CA ALA A 310 2.60 -7.51 23.26
C ALA A 310 3.98 -7.32 22.61
N ASP A 311 4.47 -8.32 21.89
CA ASP A 311 5.76 -8.27 21.19
C ASP A 311 5.69 -7.27 20.03
N ILE A 312 4.60 -7.33 19.25
CA ILE A 312 4.34 -6.38 18.17
C ILE A 312 4.29 -4.94 18.69
N LEU A 313 3.57 -4.72 19.81
CA LEU A 313 3.51 -3.42 20.46
C LEU A 313 4.90 -2.92 20.86
N THR A 314 5.68 -3.78 21.52
CA THR A 314 7.05 -3.45 21.98
C THR A 314 7.95 -3.06 20.80
N ALA A 315 7.88 -3.81 19.69
CA ALA A 315 8.64 -3.53 18.48
C ALA A 315 8.28 -2.15 17.90
N GLN A 316 6.99 -1.86 17.76
CA GLN A 316 6.53 -0.58 17.22
C GLN A 316 6.80 0.61 18.14
N GLN A 317 6.70 0.42 19.45
CA GLN A 317 7.08 1.46 20.42
C GLN A 317 8.57 1.78 20.36
N SER A 318 9.43 0.81 20.07
CA SER A 318 10.87 1.07 19.86
C SER A 318 11.09 2.01 18.68
N VAL A 319 10.45 1.74 17.54
CA VAL A 319 10.50 2.60 16.35
C VAL A 319 9.97 4.01 16.65
N ALA A 320 8.85 4.11 17.37
CA ALA A 320 8.26 5.40 17.75
C ALA A 320 9.16 6.22 18.72
N ARG A 321 10.02 5.54 19.49
CA ARG A 321 11.05 6.18 20.33
C ARG A 321 12.34 6.53 19.59
N GLY A 322 12.42 6.24 18.28
CA GLY A 322 13.59 6.54 17.45
C GLY A 322 14.68 5.47 17.49
N THR A 323 14.36 4.23 17.88
CA THR A 323 15.31 3.10 17.90
C THR A 323 14.80 1.95 17.04
N SER A 324 15.72 1.14 16.47
CA SER A 324 15.34 -0.12 15.85
C SER A 324 15.03 -1.18 16.92
N SER A 325 14.11 -2.11 16.59
CA SER A 325 13.82 -3.25 17.47
C SER A 325 14.80 -4.39 17.22
N ALA A 326 15.26 -5.07 18.26
CA ALA A 326 16.08 -6.28 18.15
C ALA A 326 15.26 -7.48 17.61
N LEU A 327 13.96 -7.51 17.91
CA LEU A 327 12.98 -8.47 17.38
C LEU A 327 11.82 -7.65 16.79
N PRO A 328 11.95 -7.16 15.56
CA PRO A 328 10.95 -6.30 14.95
C PRO A 328 9.69 -7.07 14.59
N TYR A 329 8.56 -6.36 14.49
CA TYR A 329 7.44 -6.84 13.72
C TYR A 329 7.84 -6.87 12.24
N VAL A 330 7.73 -8.04 11.60
CA VAL A 330 8.17 -8.27 10.22
C VAL A 330 6.99 -8.68 9.35
N LEU A 331 6.86 -8.03 8.21
CA LEU A 331 5.97 -8.41 7.14
C LEU A 331 6.76 -9.22 6.12
N VAL A 332 6.28 -10.42 5.82
CA VAL A 332 6.90 -11.34 4.86
C VAL A 332 5.94 -11.57 3.70
N THR A 333 6.45 -11.62 2.49
CA THR A 333 5.72 -12.12 1.34
C THR A 333 6.49 -13.26 0.67
N GLN A 334 5.80 -14.38 0.50
CA GLN A 334 6.22 -15.54 -0.27
C GLN A 334 5.28 -15.68 -1.48
N PRO A 335 5.51 -14.90 -2.56
CA PRO A 335 4.54 -14.73 -3.63
C PRO A 335 4.26 -16.01 -4.40
N ALA A 336 5.20 -16.96 -4.40
CA ALA A 336 5.05 -18.28 -5.03
C ALA A 336 3.95 -19.15 -4.38
N ALA A 337 3.48 -18.81 -3.18
CA ALA A 337 2.33 -19.47 -2.55
C ALA A 337 0.99 -19.14 -3.24
N ALA A 338 0.89 -17.95 -3.84
CA ALA A 338 -0.29 -17.52 -4.59
C ALA A 338 -0.09 -17.63 -6.12
N ASP A 339 1.11 -17.30 -6.59
CA ASP A 339 1.48 -17.28 -8.01
C ASP A 339 2.65 -18.25 -8.28
N PRO A 340 2.36 -19.48 -8.70
CA PRO A 340 3.40 -20.47 -9.02
C PRO A 340 4.38 -20.03 -10.12
N THR A 341 4.03 -19.07 -10.99
CA THR A 341 4.91 -18.56 -12.04
C THR A 341 6.11 -17.78 -11.49
N ARG A 342 6.08 -17.45 -10.19
CA ARG A 342 7.18 -16.81 -9.47
C ARG A 342 8.30 -17.81 -9.11
N ARG A 343 8.02 -19.11 -9.14
CA ARG A 343 9.04 -20.17 -8.99
C ARG A 343 9.81 -20.35 -10.29
N SER A 344 11.11 -20.56 -10.16
CA SER A 344 11.97 -20.94 -11.27
C SER A 344 12.91 -22.07 -10.85
N SER A 345 13.61 -22.68 -11.82
CA SER A 345 14.69 -23.63 -11.52
C SER A 345 15.86 -23.00 -10.75
N SER A 346 15.96 -21.65 -10.79
CA SER A 346 16.99 -20.88 -10.09
C SER A 346 16.59 -20.51 -8.65
N GLY A 347 15.34 -20.76 -8.23
CA GLY A 347 14.86 -20.51 -6.87
C GLY A 347 13.52 -19.82 -6.78
N GLU A 348 13.12 -19.50 -5.55
CA GLU A 348 11.87 -18.81 -5.22
C GLU A 348 12.17 -17.44 -4.58
N PRO A 349 11.45 -16.37 -4.95
CA PRO A 349 11.58 -15.09 -4.28
C PRO A 349 10.85 -15.10 -2.93
N LEU A 350 11.51 -14.55 -1.92
CA LEU A 350 10.91 -14.20 -0.65
C LEU A 350 11.40 -12.79 -0.29
N TRP A 351 10.51 -11.95 0.21
CA TRP A 351 10.95 -10.70 0.78
C TRP A 351 10.31 -10.44 2.14
N ALA A 352 11.03 -9.67 2.94
CA ALA A 352 10.58 -9.25 4.25
C ALA A 352 10.93 -7.78 4.47
N TYR A 353 10.13 -7.08 5.27
CA TYR A 353 10.51 -5.78 5.76
C TYR A 353 10.04 -5.55 7.19
N CYS A 354 10.73 -4.67 7.88
CA CYS A 354 10.31 -4.13 9.16
C CYS A 354 10.33 -2.60 9.15
N HIS A 355 9.66 -2.02 10.13
CA HIS A 355 9.69 -0.57 10.34
C HIS A 355 10.93 -0.16 11.13
N VAL A 356 11.49 0.99 10.75
CA VAL A 356 12.63 1.63 11.41
C VAL A 356 12.33 3.12 11.57
N PRO A 357 13.05 3.86 12.41
CA PRO A 357 12.90 5.31 12.47
C PRO A 357 13.09 5.97 11.11
N SER A 358 12.40 7.08 10.86
CA SER A 358 12.53 7.84 9.61
C SER A 358 13.98 8.23 9.34
N GLY A 359 14.47 7.97 8.12
CA GLY A 359 15.85 8.25 7.74
C GLY A 359 16.90 7.30 8.32
N TRP A 360 16.51 6.17 8.85
CA TRP A 360 17.42 5.18 9.41
C TRP A 360 18.36 4.62 8.34
N ALA A 361 19.66 4.84 8.52
CA ALA A 361 20.69 4.39 7.56
C ALA A 361 21.23 2.98 7.85
N GLY A 362 21.00 2.46 9.07
CA GLY A 362 21.53 1.17 9.50
C GLY A 362 20.84 -0.01 8.82
N ASP A 363 21.61 -1.04 8.52
CA ASP A 363 21.10 -2.36 8.12
C ASP A 363 20.55 -3.09 9.35
N VAL A 364 19.27 -3.46 9.32
CA VAL A 364 18.59 -4.24 10.38
C VAL A 364 18.19 -5.64 9.89
N SER A 365 18.77 -6.09 8.79
CA SER A 365 18.44 -7.39 8.21
C SER A 365 18.70 -8.54 9.18
N GLU A 366 19.72 -8.47 10.01
CA GLU A 366 19.99 -9.46 11.06
C GLU A 366 18.84 -9.56 12.09
N SER A 367 18.21 -8.43 12.42
CA SER A 367 17.03 -8.44 13.29
C SER A 367 15.81 -9.10 12.64
N ILE A 368 15.63 -8.91 11.32
CA ILE A 368 14.61 -9.63 10.53
C ILE A 368 14.92 -11.14 10.51
N GLU A 369 16.19 -11.49 10.32
CA GLU A 369 16.65 -12.88 10.28
C GLU A 369 16.45 -13.62 11.61
N LYS A 370 16.59 -12.93 12.75
CA LYS A 370 16.24 -13.50 14.07
C LYS A 370 14.77 -13.90 14.16
N GLN A 371 13.86 -13.17 13.52
CA GLN A 371 12.47 -13.60 13.45
C GLN A 371 12.30 -14.85 12.57
N PHE A 372 13.05 -14.98 11.49
CA PHE A 372 13.05 -16.21 10.71
C PHE A 372 13.64 -17.39 11.49
N ASP A 373 14.74 -17.19 12.23
CA ASP A 373 15.32 -18.23 13.11
C ASP A 373 14.30 -18.72 14.15
N ARG A 374 13.44 -17.81 14.66
CA ARG A 374 12.38 -18.10 15.65
C ARG A 374 11.26 -18.98 15.07
N PHE A 375 10.82 -18.73 13.84
CA PHE A 375 9.60 -19.34 13.27
C PHE A 375 9.87 -20.31 12.12
N ALA A 376 11.08 -20.37 11.59
CA ALA A 376 11.46 -21.21 10.45
C ALA A 376 12.90 -21.70 10.58
N PRO A 377 13.25 -22.48 11.61
CA PRO A 377 14.62 -22.96 11.83
C PRO A 377 15.13 -23.73 10.60
N GLY A 378 16.41 -23.53 10.26
CA GLY A 378 17.03 -24.14 9.08
C GLY A 378 16.84 -23.36 7.77
N TRP A 379 16.11 -22.24 7.78
CA TRP A 379 15.88 -21.44 6.59
C TRP A 379 17.17 -20.88 5.93
N ARG A 380 18.21 -20.65 6.73
CA ARG A 380 19.48 -20.08 6.25
C ARG A 380 20.17 -20.97 5.20
N ASP A 381 19.99 -22.30 5.31
CA ASP A 381 20.57 -23.27 4.37
C ASP A 381 19.91 -23.19 2.97
N LEU A 382 18.73 -22.58 2.90
CA LEU A 382 18.01 -22.37 1.65
C LEU A 382 18.43 -21.09 0.92
N VAL A 383 19.14 -20.17 1.57
CA VAL A 383 19.45 -18.84 0.97
C VAL A 383 20.47 -19.00 -0.16
N ILE A 384 20.09 -18.53 -1.34
CA ILE A 384 20.97 -18.41 -2.51
C ILE A 384 21.56 -17.00 -2.56
N THR A 385 20.70 -15.97 -2.46
CA THR A 385 21.12 -14.57 -2.43
C THR A 385 20.27 -13.76 -1.44
N LYS A 386 20.88 -12.67 -0.98
CA LYS A 386 20.26 -11.67 -0.10
C LYS A 386 20.52 -10.28 -0.66
N HIS A 387 19.51 -9.46 -0.73
CA HIS A 387 19.63 -8.05 -1.11
C HIS A 387 18.90 -7.17 -0.10
N VAL A 388 19.61 -6.23 0.53
CA VAL A 388 19.08 -5.35 1.56
C VAL A 388 18.84 -3.96 0.98
N ARG A 389 17.74 -3.33 1.38
CA ARG A 389 17.46 -1.90 1.19
C ARG A 389 17.11 -1.25 2.52
N THR A 390 17.99 -0.39 2.99
CA THR A 390 17.75 0.45 4.17
C THR A 390 16.72 1.54 3.86
N ALA A 391 16.23 2.24 4.88
CA ALA A 391 15.29 3.33 4.69
C ALA A 391 15.87 4.48 3.84
N THR A 392 17.16 4.77 3.96
CA THR A 392 17.84 5.75 3.10
C THR A 392 17.91 5.29 1.65
N GLN A 393 18.26 4.02 1.40
CA GLN A 393 18.29 3.45 0.04
C GLN A 393 16.89 3.37 -0.60
N LEU A 394 15.83 3.18 0.19
CA LEU A 394 14.46 3.28 -0.31
C LEU A 394 14.10 4.72 -0.70
N ALA A 395 14.59 5.72 0.04
CA ALA A 395 14.42 7.14 -0.31
C ALA A 395 15.19 7.50 -1.60
N ASP A 396 16.39 6.95 -1.80
CA ASP A 396 17.17 7.13 -3.04
C ASP A 396 16.48 6.46 -4.24
N TYR A 397 15.87 5.29 -4.02
CA TYR A 397 15.12 4.57 -5.05
C TYR A 397 13.87 5.32 -5.52
N ASN A 398 13.16 6.00 -4.62
CA ASN A 398 11.94 6.73 -4.94
C ASN A 398 11.87 8.04 -4.14
N ALA A 399 11.96 9.16 -4.82
CA ALA A 399 11.94 10.51 -4.24
C ALA A 399 10.67 10.82 -3.40
N ASN A 400 9.61 10.02 -3.53
CA ASN A 400 8.41 10.13 -2.70
C ASN A 400 8.56 9.45 -1.34
N TYR A 401 9.58 8.58 -1.15
CA TYR A 401 9.81 7.83 0.09
C TYR A 401 10.72 8.57 1.06
N ILE A 402 10.36 9.81 1.41
CA ILE A 402 11.15 10.65 2.30
C ILE A 402 11.38 9.93 3.64
N GLY A 403 12.65 9.75 4.00
CA GLY A 403 13.06 9.02 5.17
C GLY A 403 12.76 7.50 5.13
N GLY A 404 12.46 6.96 3.93
CA GLY A 404 12.05 5.57 3.75
C GLY A 404 10.56 5.30 4.05
N ASP A 405 9.75 6.34 4.22
CA ASP A 405 8.29 6.24 4.41
C ASP A 405 7.60 5.79 3.13
N VAL A 406 7.22 4.51 3.07
CA VAL A 406 6.53 3.90 1.94
C VAL A 406 5.00 4.13 1.97
N ALA A 407 4.47 4.69 3.07
CA ALA A 407 3.03 4.99 3.22
C ALA A 407 2.62 6.36 2.65
N GLY A 408 3.59 7.18 2.22
CA GLY A 408 3.34 8.50 1.66
C GLY A 408 2.82 9.50 2.70
N GLY A 409 3.25 9.38 3.95
CA GLY A 409 2.96 10.25 5.08
C GLY A 409 2.50 9.49 6.34
N SER A 410 2.71 10.10 7.51
CA SER A 410 2.37 9.53 8.80
C SER A 410 0.89 9.12 8.88
N LEU A 411 0.64 7.94 9.41
CA LEU A 411 -0.69 7.40 9.71
C LEU A 411 -1.10 7.66 11.17
N ALA A 412 -0.31 8.42 11.94
CA ALA A 412 -0.54 8.69 13.35
C ALA A 412 -1.83 9.47 13.61
N GLY A 413 -2.76 8.86 14.33
CA GLY A 413 -3.98 9.50 14.79
C GLY A 413 -4.77 10.15 13.63
N LEU A 414 -5.19 11.41 13.82
CA LEU A 414 -6.01 12.11 12.82
C LEU A 414 -5.27 12.41 11.50
N ARG A 415 -3.96 12.22 11.40
CA ARG A 415 -3.24 12.33 10.12
C ARG A 415 -3.60 11.20 9.15
N SER A 416 -4.09 10.08 9.63
CA SER A 416 -4.63 9.01 8.79
C SER A 416 -5.89 9.44 8.03
N VAL A 417 -6.65 10.38 8.58
CA VAL A 417 -7.93 10.88 8.05
C VAL A 417 -7.75 12.22 7.32
N ALA A 418 -7.00 13.16 7.94
CA ALA A 418 -6.81 14.52 7.43
C ALA A 418 -5.52 14.63 6.59
N ARG A 419 -5.56 14.19 5.34
CA ARG A 419 -4.42 14.18 4.40
C ARG A 419 -4.69 15.10 3.20
N PRO A 420 -3.72 15.89 2.74
CA PRO A 420 -2.40 16.21 3.31
C PRO A 420 -2.48 17.25 4.46
N GLY A 421 -3.67 17.46 5.03
CA GLY A 421 -4.00 18.36 6.12
C GLY A 421 -5.51 18.57 6.19
N TRP A 422 -5.99 19.38 7.14
CA TRP A 422 -7.41 19.67 7.31
C TRP A 422 -7.96 20.47 6.12
N THR A 423 -8.74 19.81 5.26
CA THR A 423 -9.36 20.42 4.07
C THR A 423 -10.45 19.51 3.51
N THR A 424 -11.50 20.10 2.96
CA THR A 424 -12.53 19.41 2.18
C THR A 424 -12.15 19.27 0.70
N HIS A 425 -11.06 19.91 0.27
CA HIS A 425 -10.51 19.86 -1.09
C HIS A 425 -9.08 19.28 -1.09
N PRO A 426 -8.89 18.00 -0.69
CA PRO A 426 -7.56 17.45 -0.45
C PRO A 426 -6.70 17.32 -1.71
N TYR A 427 -7.31 17.25 -2.88
CA TYR A 427 -6.62 17.09 -4.16
C TYR A 427 -6.24 18.42 -4.81
N GLN A 428 -6.89 19.52 -4.46
CA GLN A 428 -6.60 20.84 -5.06
C GLN A 428 -5.41 21.51 -4.38
N ILE A 429 -4.43 21.92 -5.16
CA ILE A 429 -3.36 22.81 -4.74
C ILE A 429 -3.86 24.25 -4.96
N PRO A 430 -3.66 25.21 -4.02
CA PRO A 430 -4.05 26.61 -4.21
C PRO A 430 -3.14 27.34 -5.21
N VAL A 431 -2.97 26.74 -6.36
CA VAL A 431 -2.30 27.28 -7.56
C VAL A 431 -3.15 26.84 -8.73
N GLU A 432 -3.56 27.79 -9.56
CA GLU A 432 -4.39 27.52 -10.71
C GLU A 432 -3.76 26.46 -11.62
N GLY A 433 -4.57 25.49 -12.05
CA GLY A 433 -4.15 24.41 -12.90
C GLY A 433 -3.35 23.29 -12.22
N PHE A 434 -3.24 23.27 -10.86
CA PHE A 434 -2.46 22.23 -10.15
C PHE A 434 -3.27 21.44 -9.16
N TRP A 435 -3.07 20.10 -9.18
CA TRP A 435 -3.67 19.14 -8.26
C TRP A 435 -2.63 18.18 -7.69
N LEU A 436 -2.88 17.65 -6.51
CA LEU A 436 -2.11 16.59 -5.86
C LEU A 436 -2.88 15.29 -5.94
N CYS A 437 -2.27 14.22 -6.42
CA CYS A 437 -2.92 12.90 -6.58
C CYS A 437 -2.15 11.73 -5.96
N SER A 438 -1.10 12.01 -5.19
CA SER A 438 -0.25 10.99 -4.59
C SER A 438 -0.88 10.32 -3.35
N ALA A 439 -0.23 9.29 -2.82
CA ALA A 439 -0.59 8.62 -1.57
C ALA A 439 -0.63 9.57 -0.34
N SER A 440 -0.13 10.80 -0.47
CA SER A 440 -0.26 11.84 0.54
C SER A 440 -1.66 12.46 0.60
N THR A 441 -2.55 12.14 -0.34
CA THR A 441 -3.97 12.52 -0.35
C THR A 441 -4.86 11.32 0.02
N PRO A 442 -6.13 11.55 0.40
CA PRO A 442 -7.04 10.43 0.67
C PRO A 442 -7.20 9.49 -0.53
N PRO A 443 -7.39 8.20 -0.29
CA PRO A 443 -7.51 7.54 1.00
C PRO A 443 -6.18 7.24 1.68
N GLY A 444 -5.05 7.52 1.04
CA GLY A 444 -3.73 7.35 1.63
C GLY A 444 -2.95 6.17 1.04
N ALA A 445 -2.26 5.42 1.92
CA ALA A 445 -1.39 4.33 1.55
C ALA A 445 -2.12 3.16 0.91
N GLY A 446 -1.43 2.47 0.01
CA GLY A 446 -1.90 1.26 -0.67
C GLY A 446 -1.92 1.40 -2.19
N VAL A 447 -1.84 0.25 -2.88
CA VAL A 447 -1.92 0.18 -4.33
C VAL A 447 -3.38 0.01 -4.74
N HIS A 448 -4.09 1.10 -4.85
CA HIS A 448 -5.52 1.12 -5.20
C HIS A 448 -5.88 2.20 -6.24
N GLY A 449 -4.96 3.13 -6.56
CA GLY A 449 -5.17 4.20 -7.53
C GLY A 449 -6.24 5.24 -7.16
N MET A 450 -6.86 5.13 -5.98
CA MET A 450 -8.02 5.97 -5.63
C MET A 450 -7.68 7.44 -5.43
N SER A 451 -6.47 7.77 -4.94
CA SER A 451 -6.04 9.17 -4.85
C SER A 451 -6.01 9.83 -6.24
N GLY A 452 -5.44 9.11 -7.22
CA GLY A 452 -5.45 9.55 -8.63
C GLY A 452 -6.86 9.62 -9.22
N TRP A 453 -7.68 8.61 -8.92
CA TRP A 453 -9.07 8.56 -9.37
C TRP A 453 -9.89 9.76 -8.90
N HIS A 454 -9.79 10.10 -7.63
CA HIS A 454 -10.52 11.24 -7.07
C HIS A 454 -9.94 12.58 -7.53
N ALA A 455 -8.61 12.70 -7.65
CA ALA A 455 -7.98 13.90 -8.18
C ALA A 455 -8.42 14.17 -9.62
N ALA A 456 -8.44 13.15 -10.49
CA ALA A 456 -8.95 13.28 -11.85
C ALA A 456 -10.44 13.67 -11.90
N ALA A 457 -11.25 13.18 -10.94
CA ALA A 457 -12.64 13.61 -10.83
C ALA A 457 -12.76 15.10 -10.45
N ALA A 458 -11.91 15.56 -9.53
CA ALA A 458 -11.88 16.97 -9.12
C ALA A 458 -11.48 17.88 -10.30
N VAL A 459 -10.50 17.46 -11.10
CA VAL A 459 -10.09 18.17 -12.33
C VAL A 459 -11.25 18.28 -13.32
N VAL A 460 -11.92 17.16 -13.61
CA VAL A 460 -13.06 17.17 -14.55
C VAL A 460 -14.21 18.05 -14.05
N LYS A 461 -14.45 18.08 -12.71
CA LYS A 461 -15.45 18.97 -12.12
C LYS A 461 -15.05 20.43 -12.30
N ALA A 462 -13.81 20.77 -11.97
CA ALA A 462 -13.32 22.15 -12.14
C ALA A 462 -13.40 22.62 -13.59
N ALA A 463 -13.09 21.75 -14.55
CA ALA A 463 -13.22 22.05 -15.97
C ALA A 463 -14.65 22.43 -16.36
N LYS A 464 -15.67 21.71 -15.86
CA LYS A 464 -17.09 22.01 -16.11
C LYS A 464 -17.53 23.31 -15.46
N ASP A 465 -17.04 23.60 -14.26
CA ASP A 465 -17.40 24.80 -13.51
C ASP A 465 -16.83 26.10 -14.18
N HIS A 466 -15.79 25.96 -15.01
CA HIS A 466 -15.18 27.07 -15.76
C HIS A 466 -15.78 27.27 -17.18
N GLY A 467 -16.85 26.54 -17.52
CA GLY A 467 -17.52 26.65 -18.84
C GLY A 467 -16.89 25.77 -19.92
N ASP A 468 -17.62 25.57 -21.04
CA ASP A 468 -17.34 24.58 -22.11
C ASP A 468 -15.99 24.67 -22.84
N GLU A 469 -15.12 25.60 -22.50
CA GLU A 469 -13.77 25.68 -23.07
C GLU A 469 -12.88 24.45 -22.72
N TRP A 470 -13.34 23.58 -21.79
CA TRP A 470 -12.68 22.36 -21.34
C TRP A 470 -13.35 21.08 -21.85
N SER A 471 -14.49 21.21 -22.55
CA SER A 471 -15.13 20.06 -23.17
C SER A 471 -14.44 19.71 -24.49
N ALA A 472 -14.18 18.43 -24.65
CA ALA A 472 -13.46 17.76 -25.72
C ALA A 472 -13.72 18.33 -27.13
N ASN A 473 -12.67 18.56 -27.86
CA ASN A 473 -12.63 18.26 -29.28
C ASN A 473 -12.17 16.81 -29.45
#